data_752a8a006d6aadcd0faa5b844d05bc12
#
_entry.id   752a8a006d6aadcd0faa5b844d05bc12
#
_cell.length_a   1.000
_cell.length_b   1.000
_cell.length_c   1.000
_cell.angle_alpha   90.00
_cell.angle_beta   90.00
_cell.angle_gamma   90.00
#
_symmetry.space_group_name_H-M   'P 1'
#
loop_
_entity.id
_entity.type
_entity.pdbx_description
1 polymer ?
#
loop_
_entity_poly.entity_id
_entity_poly.type
_entity_poly.pdbx_seq_one_letter_code
_entity_poly.pdbx_strand_id
1 'polypeptide(L)'
;ILLISPERLANERFRTEVLAGVAGRIALLVIDEAHCISDWGHDFRPHYRLLERIVRTLPANLRLLATTATANNRVMDDLRTVLGPNLEVSRGDLNRPSLVLQTMRLPSQAERLAWLATQVAALPGHGIVYTLTVRDAVQVAEWLRSRGLNVESYTGETGERRPELEQALLENTVKALVATTALGMGFDKPDLA
;
A
#
# COMPACT_ATOMS: atom_id res chain seq x y z
N ILE A 1 -4.75 16.76 16.02
CA ILE A 1 -4.13 16.00 14.92
C ILE A 1 -4.84 16.40 13.65
N LEU A 2 -4.07 16.71 12.59
CA LEU A 2 -4.58 17.00 11.26
C LEU A 2 -4.04 15.95 10.29
N LEU A 3 -4.94 15.18 9.68
CA LEU A 3 -4.62 14.19 8.65
C LEU A 3 -5.00 14.76 7.29
N ILE A 4 -4.05 14.78 6.37
CA ILE A 4 -4.25 15.33 5.02
C ILE A 4 -3.57 14.46 3.97
N SER A 5 -4.14 14.42 2.78
CA SER A 5 -3.43 13.86 1.63
C SER A 5 -2.48 14.89 1.01
N PRO A 6 -1.40 14.46 0.34
CA PRO A 6 -0.47 15.37 -0.33
C PRO A 6 -1.15 16.27 -1.36
N GLU A 7 -2.20 15.79 -2.02
CA GLU A 7 -3.01 16.56 -2.98
C GLU A 7 -3.66 17.78 -2.34
N ARG A 8 -4.00 17.67 -1.04
CA ARG A 8 -4.57 18.80 -0.29
C ARG A 8 -3.62 19.97 -0.20
N LEU A 9 -2.31 19.71 -0.22
CA LEU A 9 -1.27 20.72 -0.21
C LEU A 9 -1.21 21.53 -1.53
N ALA A 10 -1.74 20.99 -2.63
CA ALA A 10 -1.87 21.73 -3.89
C ALA A 10 -2.97 22.79 -3.83
N ASN A 11 -3.94 22.65 -2.93
CA ASN A 11 -5.02 23.62 -2.78
C ASN A 11 -4.51 24.92 -2.10
N GLU A 12 -4.52 26.02 -2.85
CA GLU A 12 -4.02 27.32 -2.38
C GLU A 12 -4.81 27.84 -1.18
N ARG A 13 -6.11 27.74 -1.23
CA ARG A 13 -6.98 28.17 -0.11
C ARG A 13 -6.68 27.40 1.17
N PHE A 14 -6.44 26.11 1.07
CA PHE A 14 -6.01 25.30 2.22
C PHE A 14 -4.69 25.79 2.80
N ARG A 15 -3.71 26.09 1.95
CA ARG A 15 -2.41 26.59 2.40
C ARG A 15 -2.50 27.94 3.09
N THR A 16 -3.27 28.88 2.52
CA THR A 16 -3.35 30.27 3.00
C THR A 16 -4.28 30.44 4.19
N GLU A 17 -5.42 29.76 4.20
CA GLU A 17 -6.45 29.95 5.23
C GLU A 17 -6.32 28.94 6.40
N VAL A 18 -5.88 27.72 6.13
CA VAL A 18 -5.83 26.65 7.14
C VAL A 18 -4.40 26.42 7.62
N LEU A 19 -3.50 26.06 6.71
CA LEU A 19 -2.13 25.67 7.08
C LEU A 19 -1.35 26.85 7.66
N ALA A 20 -1.43 28.03 7.05
CA ALA A 20 -0.77 29.22 7.57
C ALA A 20 -1.26 29.59 8.97
N GLY A 21 -2.57 29.43 9.25
CA GLY A 21 -3.16 29.72 10.57
C GLY A 21 -2.73 28.76 11.68
N VAL A 22 -2.24 27.55 11.34
CA VAL A 22 -1.81 26.56 12.33
C VAL A 22 -0.30 26.27 12.32
N ALA A 23 0.44 26.76 11.32
CA ALA A 23 1.84 26.46 11.10
C ALA A 23 2.71 26.69 12.34
N GLY A 24 2.54 27.79 13.04
CA GLY A 24 3.29 28.11 14.27
C GLY A 24 2.97 27.23 15.48
N ARG A 25 1.93 26.39 15.43
CA ARG A 25 1.49 25.47 16.47
C ARG A 25 1.77 24.02 16.15
N ILE A 26 2.35 23.72 14.98
CA ILE A 26 2.69 22.37 14.56
C ILE A 26 3.96 21.97 15.33
N ALA A 27 3.87 20.95 16.16
CA ALA A 27 4.99 20.42 16.93
C ALA A 27 5.69 19.24 16.20
N LEU A 28 4.95 18.53 15.35
CA LEU A 28 5.44 17.36 14.62
C LEU A 28 4.76 17.31 13.25
N LEU A 29 5.56 17.12 12.20
CA LEU A 29 5.12 16.75 10.88
C LEU A 29 5.44 15.28 10.61
N VAL A 30 4.43 14.49 10.29
CA VAL A 30 4.62 13.10 9.88
C VAL A 30 4.37 12.98 8.37
N ILE A 31 5.32 12.41 7.66
CA ILE A 31 5.22 12.10 6.23
C ILE A 31 5.23 10.58 6.09
N ASP A 32 4.05 10.02 5.88
CA ASP A 32 3.92 8.60 5.61
C ASP A 32 4.14 8.31 4.12
N GLU A 33 4.56 7.08 3.80
CA GLU A 33 4.98 6.68 2.46
C GLU A 33 6.02 7.64 1.85
N ALA A 34 6.98 8.02 2.65
CA ALA A 34 7.98 9.02 2.29
C ALA A 34 8.81 8.66 1.04
N HIS A 35 8.84 7.39 0.63
CA HIS A 35 9.43 6.97 -0.63
C HIS A 35 8.83 7.69 -1.85
N CYS A 36 7.58 8.16 -1.74
CA CYS A 36 6.93 8.96 -2.79
C CYS A 36 7.57 10.34 -3.01
N ILE A 37 8.52 10.76 -2.16
CA ILE A 37 9.34 11.97 -2.38
C ILE A 37 10.41 11.73 -3.46
N SER A 38 10.88 10.48 -3.61
CA SER A 38 11.85 10.12 -4.64
C SER A 38 11.22 10.05 -6.04
N ASP A 39 11.95 9.60 -7.05
CA ASP A 39 11.52 9.54 -8.47
C ASP A 39 10.13 8.93 -8.70
N TRP A 40 9.73 7.96 -7.88
CA TRP A 40 8.38 7.40 -7.92
C TRP A 40 7.31 8.44 -7.56
N GLY A 41 7.57 9.26 -6.57
CA GLY A 41 6.68 10.34 -6.16
C GLY A 41 6.61 11.45 -7.21
N HIS A 42 7.69 11.69 -7.93
CA HIS A 42 7.74 12.69 -9.00
C HIS A 42 6.88 12.32 -10.19
N ASP A 43 6.88 11.05 -10.58
CA ASP A 43 6.15 10.57 -11.76
C ASP A 43 4.68 10.32 -11.49
N PHE A 44 4.33 9.75 -10.33
CA PHE A 44 2.97 9.36 -10.00
C PHE A 44 2.24 10.31 -9.03
N ARG A 45 2.97 11.06 -8.20
CA ARG A 45 2.41 11.96 -7.20
C ARG A 45 3.16 13.28 -7.14
N PRO A 46 2.98 14.16 -8.14
CA PRO A 46 3.70 15.43 -8.23
C PRO A 46 3.48 16.34 -7.00
N HIS A 47 2.45 16.08 -6.22
CA HIS A 47 2.16 16.83 -4.99
C HIS A 47 3.17 16.59 -3.86
N TYR A 48 3.93 15.48 -3.89
CA TYR A 48 5.02 15.27 -2.94
C TYR A 48 6.18 16.29 -3.13
N ARG A 49 6.36 16.86 -4.32
CA ARG A 49 7.27 18.02 -4.54
C ARG A 49 6.87 19.25 -3.74
N LEU A 50 5.59 19.40 -3.43
CA LEU A 50 5.12 20.50 -2.59
C LEU A 50 5.55 20.34 -1.14
N LEU A 51 5.77 19.11 -0.67
CA LEU A 51 6.28 18.85 0.68
C LEU A 51 7.63 19.52 0.91
N GLU A 52 8.55 19.45 -0.06
CA GLU A 52 9.83 20.15 0.03
C GLU A 52 9.66 21.64 0.31
N ARG A 53 8.78 22.29 -0.46
CA ARG A 53 8.51 23.73 -0.28
C ARG A 53 7.87 24.03 1.06
N ILE A 54 6.92 23.17 1.49
CA ILE A 54 6.21 23.36 2.75
C ILE A 54 7.15 23.14 3.94
N VAL A 55 7.96 22.11 3.93
CA VAL A 55 8.95 21.85 4.99
C VAL A 55 9.87 23.07 5.17
N ARG A 56 10.30 23.70 4.09
CA ARG A 56 11.12 24.92 4.13
C ARG A 56 10.39 26.16 4.67
N THR A 57 9.06 26.17 4.68
CA THR A 57 8.24 27.31 5.21
C THR A 57 7.81 27.08 6.66
N LEU A 58 7.98 25.89 7.18
CA LEU A 58 7.65 25.56 8.56
C LEU A 58 8.74 26.02 9.54
N PRO A 59 8.42 26.19 10.84
CA PRO A 59 9.40 26.60 11.84
C PRO A 59 10.64 25.70 11.86
N ALA A 60 11.83 26.30 11.99
CA ALA A 60 13.11 25.56 11.98
C ALA A 60 13.25 24.53 13.13
N ASN A 61 12.49 24.67 14.21
CA ASN A 61 12.44 23.75 15.33
C ASN A 61 11.36 22.66 15.21
N LEU A 62 10.70 22.58 14.07
CA LEU A 62 9.71 21.53 13.80
C LEU A 62 10.38 20.16 13.81
N ARG A 63 9.79 19.25 14.56
CA ARG A 63 10.17 17.84 14.48
C ARG A 63 9.54 17.20 13.24
N LEU A 64 10.33 16.39 12.54
CA LEU A 64 9.89 15.70 11.35
C LEU A 64 10.11 14.20 11.53
N LEU A 65 9.08 13.42 11.18
CA LEU A 65 9.14 11.96 11.10
C LEU A 65 8.72 11.55 9.69
N ALA A 66 9.58 10.80 9.02
CA ALA A 66 9.27 10.19 7.72
C ALA A 66 9.23 8.68 7.86
N THR A 67 8.13 8.06 7.45
CA THR A 67 7.95 6.60 7.51
C THR A 67 7.82 6.01 6.12
N THR A 68 8.40 4.85 5.90
CA THR A 68 8.27 4.10 4.65
C THR A 68 8.64 2.64 4.84
N ALA A 69 7.95 1.75 4.15
CA ALA A 69 8.28 0.33 4.09
C ALA A 69 9.37 0.01 3.06
N THR A 70 9.65 0.91 2.10
CA THR A 70 10.49 0.67 0.92
C THR A 70 11.60 1.70 0.80
N ALA A 71 12.54 1.72 1.75
CA ALA A 71 13.66 2.64 1.75
C ALA A 71 14.94 1.97 1.23
N ASN A 72 15.14 1.93 -0.09
CA ASN A 72 16.43 1.61 -0.66
C ASN A 72 17.40 2.81 -0.53
N ASN A 73 18.67 2.61 -0.86
CA ASN A 73 19.68 3.67 -0.70
C ASN A 73 19.36 4.93 -1.51
N ARG A 74 18.82 4.79 -2.71
CA ARG A 74 18.43 5.92 -3.56
C ARG A 74 17.32 6.74 -2.91
N VAL A 75 16.27 6.08 -2.42
CA VAL A 75 15.20 6.75 -1.66
C VAL A 75 15.77 7.50 -0.45
N MET A 76 16.73 6.90 0.26
CA MET A 76 17.35 7.55 1.41
C MET A 76 18.14 8.81 1.01
N ASP A 77 18.83 8.79 -0.11
CA ASP A 77 19.59 9.95 -0.59
C ASP A 77 18.64 11.08 -1.03
N ASP A 78 17.53 10.73 -1.70
CA ASP A 78 16.49 11.68 -2.06
C ASP A 78 15.83 12.30 -0.79
N LEU A 79 15.52 11.47 0.21
CA LEU A 79 14.96 11.95 1.47
C LEU A 79 15.91 12.89 2.21
N ARG A 80 17.22 12.61 2.25
CA ARG A 80 18.21 13.50 2.85
C ARG A 80 18.30 14.82 2.11
N THR A 81 18.20 14.79 0.78
CA THR A 81 18.22 15.99 -0.07
C THR A 81 17.03 16.89 0.22
N VAL A 82 15.84 16.31 0.38
CA VAL A 82 14.58 17.06 0.57
C VAL A 82 14.34 17.45 2.02
N LEU A 83 14.55 16.53 2.97
CA LEU A 83 14.20 16.72 4.38
C LEU A 83 15.39 17.23 5.23
N GLY A 84 16.59 17.16 4.68
CA GLY A 84 17.80 17.67 5.30
C GLY A 84 18.86 16.61 5.59
N PRO A 85 20.14 17.00 5.63
CA PRO A 85 21.28 16.10 5.77
C PRO A 85 21.38 15.44 7.16
N ASN A 86 20.76 16.03 8.18
CA ASN A 86 20.80 15.56 9.57
C ASN A 86 19.68 14.54 9.88
N LEU A 87 19.08 13.94 8.85
CA LEU A 87 18.04 12.94 9.03
C LEU A 87 18.60 11.69 9.71
N GLU A 88 18.18 11.43 10.95
CA GLU A 88 18.46 10.17 11.62
C GLU A 88 17.65 9.04 11.00
N VAL A 89 18.29 7.89 10.78
CA VAL A 89 17.67 6.74 10.13
C VAL A 89 17.60 5.58 11.10
N SER A 90 16.39 5.18 11.44
CA SER A 90 16.11 3.92 12.11
C SER A 90 15.59 2.92 11.11
N ARG A 91 16.32 1.84 10.86
CA ARG A 91 15.97 0.81 9.89
C ARG A 91 15.80 -0.52 10.60
N GLY A 92 14.58 -1.05 10.56
CA GLY A 92 14.31 -2.41 11.02
C GLY A 92 14.81 -3.47 10.04
N ASP A 93 14.88 -4.70 10.50
CA ASP A 93 15.11 -5.86 9.62
C ASP A 93 13.86 -6.09 8.76
N LEU A 94 14.06 -6.20 7.45
CA LEU A 94 13.01 -6.55 6.49
C LEU A 94 12.81 -8.05 6.37
N ASN A 95 13.70 -8.85 6.96
CA ASN A 95 13.58 -10.29 6.95
C ASN A 95 12.41 -10.73 7.85
N ARG A 96 11.48 -11.45 7.25
CA ARG A 96 10.33 -12.03 7.95
C ARG A 96 10.47 -13.56 7.96
N PRO A 97 10.93 -14.16 9.05
CA PRO A 97 11.15 -15.61 9.11
C PRO A 97 9.90 -16.46 8.85
N SER A 98 8.72 -15.88 9.08
CA SER A 98 7.44 -16.54 8.82
C SER A 98 7.01 -16.56 7.36
N LEU A 99 7.70 -15.80 6.47
CA LEU A 99 7.34 -15.74 5.05
C LEU A 99 8.23 -16.66 4.23
N VAL A 100 7.61 -17.52 3.45
CA VAL A 100 8.27 -18.34 2.44
C VAL A 100 7.99 -17.77 1.06
N LEU A 101 9.03 -17.33 0.36
CA LEU A 101 8.92 -16.79 -0.99
C LEU A 101 9.28 -17.87 -2.01
N GLN A 102 8.39 -18.11 -2.97
CA GLN A 102 8.59 -19.04 -4.05
C GLN A 102 8.25 -18.39 -5.39
N THR A 103 9.14 -18.54 -6.37
CA THR A 103 8.89 -18.13 -7.75
C THR A 103 8.76 -19.36 -8.62
N MET A 104 7.68 -19.44 -9.40
CA MET A 104 7.43 -20.53 -10.33
C MET A 104 7.15 -20.01 -11.73
N ARG A 105 7.67 -20.71 -12.72
CA ARG A 105 7.39 -20.41 -14.12
C ARG A 105 6.31 -21.35 -14.63
N LEU A 106 5.12 -20.83 -14.85
CA LEU A 106 3.97 -21.51 -15.45
C LEU A 106 3.64 -20.80 -16.78
N PRO A 107 4.04 -21.36 -17.93
CA PRO A 107 4.04 -20.63 -19.19
C PRO A 107 2.64 -20.39 -19.76
N SER A 108 1.67 -21.24 -19.47
CA SER A 108 0.30 -21.10 -19.98
C SER A 108 -0.70 -20.68 -18.90
N GLN A 109 -1.78 -20.05 -19.33
CA GLN A 109 -2.89 -19.73 -18.44
C GLN A 109 -3.54 -20.99 -17.85
N ALA A 110 -3.67 -22.04 -18.67
CA ALA A 110 -4.25 -23.29 -18.22
C ALA A 110 -3.44 -23.93 -17.07
N GLU A 111 -2.12 -23.93 -17.17
CA GLU A 111 -1.24 -24.43 -16.13
C GLU A 111 -1.35 -23.59 -14.84
N ARG A 112 -1.41 -22.27 -14.97
CA ARG A 112 -1.62 -21.37 -13.81
C ARG A 112 -2.95 -21.63 -13.10
N LEU A 113 -4.04 -21.78 -13.86
CA LEU A 113 -5.36 -22.08 -13.31
C LEU A 113 -5.41 -23.47 -12.66
N ALA A 114 -4.82 -24.49 -13.29
CA ALA A 114 -4.74 -25.83 -12.72
C ALA A 114 -3.93 -25.85 -11.43
N TRP A 115 -2.79 -25.17 -11.42
CA TRP A 115 -1.94 -25.02 -10.24
C TRP A 115 -2.69 -24.31 -9.10
N LEU A 116 -3.33 -23.19 -9.37
CA LEU A 116 -4.10 -22.45 -8.36
C LEU A 116 -5.19 -23.31 -7.75
N ALA A 117 -5.97 -24.02 -8.57
CA ALA A 117 -7.05 -24.88 -8.07
C ALA A 117 -6.52 -25.98 -7.12
N THR A 118 -5.35 -26.52 -7.40
CA THR A 118 -4.71 -27.54 -6.56
C THR A 118 -4.10 -26.95 -5.29
N GLN A 119 -3.33 -25.87 -5.43
CA GLN A 119 -2.57 -25.33 -4.31
C GLN A 119 -3.46 -24.54 -3.33
N VAL A 120 -4.38 -23.71 -3.83
CA VAL A 120 -5.29 -22.95 -2.95
C VAL A 120 -6.15 -23.88 -2.12
N ALA A 121 -6.55 -25.04 -2.68
CA ALA A 121 -7.27 -26.07 -1.92
C ALA A 121 -6.41 -26.72 -0.83
N ALA A 122 -5.13 -26.97 -1.13
CA ALA A 122 -4.23 -27.73 -0.27
C ALA A 122 -3.57 -26.87 0.84
N LEU A 123 -3.36 -25.57 0.60
CA LEU A 123 -2.77 -24.68 1.58
C LEU A 123 -3.66 -24.56 2.82
N PRO A 124 -3.10 -24.63 4.03
CA PRO A 124 -3.83 -24.32 5.24
C PRO A 124 -4.16 -22.83 5.30
N GLY A 125 -5.25 -22.48 6.01
CA GLY A 125 -5.59 -21.08 6.20
C GLY A 125 -6.26 -20.43 4.99
N HIS A 126 -6.15 -19.10 4.93
CA HIS A 126 -6.86 -18.22 4.01
C HIS A 126 -5.87 -17.28 3.33
N GLY A 127 -6.18 -16.78 2.14
CA GLY A 127 -5.19 -16.06 1.37
C GLY A 127 -5.74 -15.05 0.38
N ILE A 128 -4.82 -14.39 -0.31
CA ILE A 128 -5.12 -13.46 -1.40
C ILE A 128 -4.39 -13.94 -2.65
N VAL A 129 -5.12 -14.02 -3.76
CA VAL A 129 -4.57 -14.30 -5.08
C VAL A 129 -4.55 -12.98 -5.86
N TYR A 130 -3.39 -12.39 -6.05
CA TYR A 130 -3.27 -11.16 -6.81
C TYR A 130 -3.22 -11.41 -8.32
N THR A 131 -3.97 -10.60 -9.06
CA THR A 131 -3.97 -10.56 -10.52
C THR A 131 -3.68 -9.17 -11.04
N LEU A 132 -3.22 -9.07 -12.29
CA LEU A 132 -2.88 -7.78 -12.89
C LEU A 132 -4.10 -7.00 -13.37
N THR A 133 -5.16 -7.69 -13.77
CA THR A 133 -6.35 -7.06 -14.37
C THR A 133 -7.64 -7.49 -13.66
N VAL A 134 -8.66 -6.63 -13.74
CA VAL A 134 -10.01 -6.93 -13.24
C VAL A 134 -10.55 -8.20 -13.91
N ARG A 135 -10.37 -8.31 -15.23
CA ARG A 135 -10.79 -9.49 -16.01
C ARG A 135 -10.18 -10.77 -15.47
N ASP A 136 -8.88 -10.77 -15.20
CA ASP A 136 -8.21 -11.96 -14.66
C ASP A 136 -8.70 -12.28 -13.26
N ALA A 137 -8.96 -11.26 -12.40
CA ALA A 137 -9.50 -11.48 -11.07
C ALA A 137 -10.85 -12.20 -11.12
N VAL A 138 -11.75 -11.74 -11.97
CA VAL A 138 -13.07 -12.35 -12.13
C VAL A 138 -12.93 -13.78 -12.66
N GLN A 139 -12.15 -13.98 -13.73
CA GLN A 139 -11.96 -15.30 -14.36
C GLN A 139 -11.35 -16.32 -13.40
N VAL A 140 -10.33 -15.94 -12.63
CA VAL A 140 -9.69 -16.81 -11.65
C VAL A 140 -10.66 -17.14 -10.51
N ALA A 141 -11.42 -16.16 -10.01
CA ALA A 141 -12.43 -16.41 -8.98
C ALA A 141 -13.53 -17.38 -9.45
N GLU A 142 -14.06 -17.19 -10.67
CA GLU A 142 -15.04 -18.08 -11.27
C GLU A 142 -14.50 -19.50 -11.45
N TRP A 143 -13.27 -19.62 -11.93
CA TRP A 143 -12.60 -20.92 -12.05
C TRP A 143 -12.46 -21.63 -10.71
N LEU A 144 -11.97 -20.97 -9.69
CA LEU A 144 -11.78 -21.56 -8.36
C LEU A 144 -13.12 -21.94 -7.72
N ARG A 145 -14.18 -21.11 -7.88
CA ARG A 145 -15.55 -21.46 -7.46
C ARG A 145 -16.08 -22.69 -8.17
N SER A 146 -15.83 -22.83 -9.47
CA SER A 146 -16.24 -24.03 -10.23
C SER A 146 -15.56 -25.30 -9.73
N ARG A 147 -14.47 -25.18 -8.97
CA ARG A 147 -13.77 -26.28 -8.29
C ARG A 147 -14.19 -26.49 -6.84
N GLY A 148 -15.26 -25.82 -6.40
CA GLY A 148 -15.81 -25.95 -5.06
C GLY A 148 -15.11 -25.11 -3.98
N LEU A 149 -14.24 -24.17 -4.37
CA LEU A 149 -13.59 -23.30 -3.40
C LEU A 149 -14.45 -22.06 -3.13
N ASN A 150 -14.57 -21.70 -1.86
CA ASN A 150 -15.25 -20.47 -1.45
C ASN A 150 -14.31 -19.28 -1.63
N VAL A 151 -14.34 -18.66 -2.80
CA VAL A 151 -13.51 -17.50 -3.16
C VAL A 151 -14.34 -16.41 -3.80
N GLU A 152 -13.94 -15.16 -3.58
CA GLU A 152 -14.60 -13.99 -4.16
C GLU A 152 -13.60 -13.11 -4.91
N SER A 153 -14.09 -12.36 -5.92
CA SER A 153 -13.27 -11.36 -6.61
C SER A 153 -13.33 -10.01 -5.89
N TYR A 154 -12.17 -9.36 -5.73
CA TYR A 154 -12.05 -8.05 -5.11
C TYR A 154 -11.28 -7.10 -6.05
N THR A 155 -11.99 -6.14 -6.63
CA THR A 155 -11.45 -5.24 -7.65
C THR A 155 -11.88 -3.79 -7.42
N GLY A 156 -11.46 -2.90 -8.30
CA GLY A 156 -11.97 -1.52 -8.34
C GLY A 156 -13.49 -1.45 -8.47
N GLU A 157 -14.11 -2.43 -9.13
CA GLU A 157 -15.54 -2.50 -9.40
C GLU A 157 -16.36 -3.17 -8.28
N THR A 158 -15.73 -3.66 -7.24
CA THR A 158 -16.41 -4.31 -6.09
C THR A 158 -17.34 -3.33 -5.34
N GLY A 159 -17.04 -2.02 -5.39
CA GLY A 159 -17.92 -0.98 -4.86
C GLY A 159 -18.22 -1.12 -3.38
N GLU A 160 -19.49 -1.06 -3.01
CA GLU A 160 -19.96 -1.08 -1.62
C GLU A 160 -19.78 -2.43 -0.91
N ARG A 161 -19.54 -3.51 -1.64
CA ARG A 161 -19.27 -4.84 -1.05
C ARG A 161 -17.86 -5.00 -0.47
N ARG A 162 -16.98 -4.01 -0.64
CA ARG A 162 -15.60 -4.10 -0.15
C ARG A 162 -15.50 -4.39 1.35
N PRO A 163 -16.19 -3.66 2.25
CA PRO A 163 -16.11 -3.94 3.68
C PRO A 163 -16.61 -5.35 4.05
N GLU A 164 -17.64 -5.83 3.35
CA GLU A 164 -18.17 -7.20 3.53
C GLU A 164 -17.12 -8.25 3.19
N LEU A 165 -16.45 -8.12 2.03
CA LEU A 165 -15.44 -9.07 1.57
C LEU A 165 -14.16 -9.03 2.42
N GLU A 166 -13.75 -7.84 2.84
CA GLU A 166 -12.63 -7.66 3.76
C GLU A 166 -12.92 -8.33 5.10
N GLN A 167 -14.12 -8.13 5.64
CA GLN A 167 -14.55 -8.78 6.86
C GLN A 167 -14.63 -10.30 6.70
N ALA A 168 -15.15 -10.79 5.58
CA ALA A 168 -15.21 -12.22 5.27
C ALA A 168 -13.81 -12.87 5.22
N LEU A 169 -12.82 -12.16 4.72
CA LEU A 169 -11.43 -12.65 4.75
C LEU A 169 -10.85 -12.61 6.17
N LEU A 170 -11.11 -11.55 6.94
CA LEU A 170 -10.68 -11.43 8.34
C LEU A 170 -11.26 -12.54 9.22
N GLU A 171 -12.53 -12.87 9.03
CA GLU A 171 -13.27 -13.91 9.77
C GLU A 171 -13.03 -15.32 9.24
N ASN A 172 -12.22 -15.47 8.22
CA ASN A 172 -11.92 -16.78 7.60
C ASN A 172 -13.16 -17.48 7.01
N THR A 173 -14.17 -16.72 6.60
CA THR A 173 -15.38 -17.26 5.97
C THR A 173 -15.23 -17.48 4.47
N VAL A 174 -14.24 -16.85 3.83
CA VAL A 174 -13.83 -17.12 2.44
C VAL A 174 -12.43 -17.73 2.42
N LYS A 175 -12.18 -18.69 1.52
CA LYS A 175 -10.86 -19.32 1.38
C LYS A 175 -9.80 -18.36 0.85
N ALA A 176 -10.21 -17.52 -0.11
CA ALA A 176 -9.32 -16.48 -0.65
C ALA A 176 -10.13 -15.36 -1.31
N LEU A 177 -9.54 -14.18 -1.35
CA LEU A 177 -9.94 -13.11 -2.27
C LEU A 177 -9.03 -13.14 -3.50
N VAL A 178 -9.62 -13.12 -4.69
CA VAL A 178 -8.88 -12.91 -5.93
C VAL A 178 -8.93 -11.42 -6.25
N ALA A 179 -7.81 -10.75 -6.08
CA ALA A 179 -7.77 -9.29 -6.02
C ALA A 179 -6.85 -8.67 -7.08
N THR A 180 -7.18 -7.45 -7.45
CA THR A 180 -6.22 -6.53 -8.05
C THR A 180 -5.55 -5.69 -6.96
N THR A 181 -4.73 -4.71 -7.35
CA THR A 181 -4.18 -3.70 -6.42
C THR A 181 -5.25 -2.89 -5.67
N ALA A 182 -6.53 -3.09 -5.95
CA ALA A 182 -7.64 -2.50 -5.20
C ALA A 182 -7.68 -3.01 -3.74
N LEU A 183 -7.28 -4.26 -3.49
CA LEU A 183 -6.96 -4.75 -2.14
C LEU A 183 -5.48 -4.47 -1.90
N GLY A 184 -5.20 -3.20 -1.64
CA GLY A 184 -3.83 -2.72 -1.58
C GLY A 184 -3.25 -2.68 -0.18
N MET A 185 -2.43 -1.66 0.06
CA MET A 185 -1.81 -1.38 1.35
C MET A 185 -2.88 -1.04 2.41
N GLY A 186 -2.60 -1.38 3.65
CA GLY A 186 -3.48 -1.09 4.79
C GLY A 186 -4.43 -2.21 5.19
N PHE A 187 -4.42 -3.34 4.48
CA PHE A 187 -5.15 -4.53 4.92
C PHE A 187 -4.23 -5.37 5.82
N ASP A 188 -4.59 -5.47 7.08
CA ASP A 188 -3.84 -6.24 8.09
C ASP A 188 -4.58 -7.52 8.44
N LYS A 189 -3.95 -8.65 8.18
CA LYS A 189 -4.44 -9.98 8.54
C LYS A 189 -3.24 -10.84 8.96
N PRO A 190 -3.09 -11.08 10.27
CA PRO A 190 -1.90 -11.75 10.81
C PRO A 190 -1.80 -13.24 10.48
N ASP A 191 -2.90 -13.86 10.10
CA ASP A 191 -3.02 -15.31 9.83
C ASP A 191 -3.21 -15.63 8.33
N LEU A 192 -2.69 -14.79 7.43
CA LEU A 192 -2.58 -15.15 6.02
C LEU A 192 -1.64 -16.33 5.84
N ALA A 193 -2.09 -17.34 5.08
CA ALA A 193 -1.31 -18.53 4.75
C ALA A 193 -0.41 -18.31 3.54
#